data_407a5a04edfdfceae580afa0a1263c47
#
_entry.id   407a5a04edfdfceae580afa0a1263c47
#
_cell.length_a   1.000
_cell.length_b   1.000
_cell.length_c   1.000
_cell.angle_alpha   90.00
_cell.angle_beta   90.00
_cell.angle_gamma   90.00
#
_symmetry.space_group_name_H-M   'P 1'
#
loop_
_entity.id
_entity.type
_entity.pdbx_description
1 polymer ?
#
loop_
_entity_poly.entity_id
_entity_poly.type
_entity_poly.pdbx_seq_one_letter_code
_entity_poly.pdbx_strand_id
1 'polypeptide(L)'
;MYLLSRRSVLSAAGAATGALALDAAFPNLVRAASDDAFSVFTADAMGGLVDSTLVLGESNALLIDSQFTKPNAEKLRDTIQATGRTLETIFITHFHPDHHFGVGVLKEAWPEASLVAHPAVAGMLAEMGQGMFDQRKEKMGDALPDTWLAPEPLSGGLTLEGETFEVLEPMIGDTKQITPVHLPQFDALVAADLVYNGTWAWLKEVPDAKSADAWLQSLGELEAMGVAVIVPGHRAEGAANDASGIAHNQKLLQAWKKALDETKTADDLKAAMVEAMGELPGAFFLDVAVNAVRG
;
A
#
# COMPACT_ATOMS: atom_id res chain seq x y z
N MET A 1 19.41 43.33 26.60
CA MET A 1 20.06 42.10 27.09
C MET A 1 18.96 41.16 27.55
N TYR A 2 18.45 40.31 26.63
CA TYR A 2 17.38 39.33 26.92
C TYR A 2 18.02 38.04 27.37
N LEU A 3 17.77 37.65 28.62
CA LEU A 3 18.17 36.35 29.16
C LEU A 3 17.24 35.27 28.59
N LEU A 4 17.73 34.44 27.70
CA LEU A 4 17.06 33.19 27.26
C LEU A 4 16.92 32.26 28.46
N SER A 5 15.71 31.83 28.77
CA SER A 5 15.44 30.95 29.90
C SER A 5 16.00 29.53 29.63
N ARG A 6 16.56 28.91 30.69
CA ARG A 6 17.12 27.54 30.61
C ARG A 6 16.14 26.46 30.11
N ARG A 7 14.86 26.76 30.10
CA ARG A 7 13.80 25.83 29.57
C ARG A 7 13.79 25.73 28.04
N SER A 8 14.13 26.82 27.33
CA SER A 8 14.13 26.83 25.85
C SER A 8 15.29 26.05 25.22
N VAL A 9 16.39 25.83 25.98
CA VAL A 9 17.57 25.10 25.48
C VAL A 9 17.38 23.58 25.60
N LEU A 10 16.61 23.11 26.58
CA LEU A 10 16.37 21.68 26.81
C LEU A 10 15.31 21.10 25.82
N SER A 11 14.33 21.90 25.38
CA SER A 11 13.34 21.46 24.39
C SER A 11 13.95 21.35 22.99
N ALA A 12 14.87 22.22 22.61
CA ALA A 12 15.53 22.17 21.30
C ALA A 12 16.49 20.97 21.16
N ALA A 13 17.15 20.55 22.24
CA ALA A 13 18.06 19.40 22.22
C ALA A 13 17.30 18.05 22.18
N GLY A 14 16.12 17.98 22.81
CA GLY A 14 15.28 16.76 22.78
C GLY A 14 14.63 16.52 21.44
N ALA A 15 14.14 17.56 20.76
CA ALA A 15 13.54 17.47 19.45
C ALA A 15 14.57 17.08 18.37
N ALA A 16 15.79 17.63 18.43
CA ALA A 16 16.85 17.30 17.47
C ALA A 16 17.34 15.86 17.58
N THR A 17 17.42 15.29 18.80
CA THR A 17 17.83 13.90 19.00
C THR A 17 16.75 12.91 18.60
N GLY A 18 15.48 13.23 18.77
CA GLY A 18 14.36 12.42 18.33
C GLY A 18 14.25 12.37 16.79
N ALA A 19 14.44 13.51 16.13
CA ALA A 19 14.41 13.60 14.67
C ALA A 19 15.53 12.77 14.01
N LEU A 20 16.76 12.87 14.51
CA LEU A 20 17.91 12.10 14.00
C LEU A 20 17.76 10.58 14.22
N ALA A 21 17.10 10.17 15.30
CA ALA A 21 16.85 8.75 15.57
C ALA A 21 15.79 8.15 14.61
N LEU A 22 14.77 8.93 14.25
CA LEU A 22 13.75 8.53 13.27
C LEU A 22 14.35 8.43 11.86
N ASP A 23 15.14 9.38 11.42
CA ASP A 23 15.78 9.35 10.09
C ASP A 23 16.69 8.15 9.92
N ALA A 24 17.37 7.69 10.99
CA ALA A 24 18.19 6.49 10.95
C ALA A 24 17.38 5.19 10.91
N ALA A 25 16.20 5.16 11.54
CA ALA A 25 15.31 3.99 11.56
C ALA A 25 14.44 3.89 10.30
N PHE A 26 14.17 5.02 9.63
CA PHE A 26 13.28 5.13 8.48
C PHE A 26 13.95 5.88 7.32
N PRO A 27 14.76 5.20 6.50
CA PRO A 27 15.49 5.85 5.41
C PRO A 27 14.60 6.49 4.34
N ASN A 28 13.31 6.11 4.27
CA ASN A 28 12.32 6.65 3.34
C ASN A 28 11.34 7.63 4.01
N LEU A 29 11.74 8.25 5.12
CA LEU A 29 10.88 9.16 5.86
C LEU A 29 10.65 10.45 5.07
N VAL A 30 9.38 10.74 4.77
CA VAL A 30 8.93 12.02 4.19
C VAL A 30 8.39 12.89 5.31
N ARG A 31 8.84 14.14 5.39
CA ARG A 31 8.42 15.10 6.42
C ARG A 31 7.55 16.19 5.81
N ALA A 32 6.49 16.57 6.53
CA ALA A 32 5.73 17.78 6.26
C ALA A 32 6.49 19.03 6.74
N ALA A 33 5.90 20.19 6.51
CA ALA A 33 6.37 21.46 7.12
C ALA A 33 6.09 21.49 8.64
N SER A 34 5.16 20.66 9.13
CA SER A 34 4.93 20.33 10.55
C SER A 34 5.91 19.24 11.03
N ASP A 35 5.79 18.83 12.29
CA ASP A 35 6.57 17.71 12.86
C ASP A 35 6.06 16.32 12.38
N ASP A 36 5.01 16.30 11.56
CA ASP A 36 4.46 15.08 10.98
C ASP A 36 5.37 14.51 9.89
N ALA A 37 5.32 13.20 9.73
CA ALA A 37 6.08 12.47 8.73
C ALA A 37 5.30 11.25 8.26
N PHE A 38 5.65 10.71 7.09
CA PHE A 38 5.25 9.35 6.74
C PHE A 38 6.44 8.56 6.21
N SER A 39 6.33 7.24 6.33
CA SER A 39 7.32 6.29 5.85
C SER A 39 6.63 5.14 5.14
N VAL A 40 7.31 4.54 4.16
CA VAL A 40 6.82 3.38 3.42
C VAL A 40 7.65 2.16 3.78
N PHE A 41 6.96 1.10 4.22
CA PHE A 41 7.52 -0.22 4.44
C PHE A 41 7.19 -1.11 3.23
N THR A 42 8.21 -1.64 2.56
CA THR A 42 8.05 -2.55 1.43
C THR A 42 8.34 -3.99 1.88
N ALA A 43 7.44 -4.92 1.58
CA ALA A 43 7.63 -6.34 1.81
C ALA A 43 8.80 -6.92 1.00
N ASP A 44 9.31 -8.06 1.44
CA ASP A 44 10.17 -8.89 0.61
C ASP A 44 9.36 -9.61 -0.52
N ALA A 45 10.07 -10.35 -1.37
CA ALA A 45 9.46 -11.05 -2.50
C ALA A 45 8.38 -12.07 -2.08
N MET A 46 8.48 -12.67 -0.88
CA MET A 46 7.48 -13.60 -0.35
C MET A 46 6.19 -12.87 0.06
N GLY A 47 6.29 -11.60 0.43
CA GLY A 47 5.17 -10.72 0.70
C GLY A 47 4.65 -10.00 -0.55
N GLY A 48 5.13 -10.32 -1.75
CA GLY A 48 4.67 -9.73 -2.99
C GLY A 48 5.23 -8.33 -3.26
N LEU A 49 6.22 -7.85 -2.51
CA LEU A 49 6.76 -6.47 -2.61
C LEU A 49 5.70 -5.40 -2.28
N VAL A 50 4.70 -5.75 -1.46
CA VAL A 50 3.61 -4.84 -1.10
C VAL A 50 4.12 -3.70 -0.22
N ASP A 51 3.64 -2.49 -0.48
CA ASP A 51 3.92 -1.31 0.33
C ASP A 51 2.84 -1.11 1.40
N SER A 52 3.26 -0.77 2.63
CA SER A 52 2.41 -0.22 3.69
C SER A 52 2.89 1.18 4.04
N THR A 53 1.98 2.12 4.19
CA THR A 53 2.30 3.52 4.51
C THR A 53 1.99 3.81 5.97
N LEU A 54 3.02 4.23 6.72
CA LEU A 54 2.90 4.61 8.12
C LEU A 54 2.97 6.14 8.24
N VAL A 55 1.88 6.77 8.63
CA VAL A 55 1.82 8.21 8.93
C VAL A 55 2.05 8.42 10.42
N LEU A 56 2.95 9.33 10.77
CA LEU A 56 3.43 9.61 12.12
C LEU A 56 2.95 10.98 12.58
N GLY A 57 2.13 11.01 13.62
CA GLY A 57 1.83 12.20 14.40
C GLY A 57 2.82 12.39 15.55
N GLU A 58 2.47 13.25 16.51
CA GLU A 58 3.29 13.53 17.70
C GLU A 58 3.37 12.30 18.63
N SER A 59 2.24 11.65 18.92
CA SER A 59 2.11 10.55 19.87
C SER A 59 1.53 9.28 19.25
N ASN A 60 0.75 9.42 18.19
CA ASN A 60 0.04 8.34 17.53
C ASN A 60 0.53 8.11 16.09
N ALA A 61 0.10 6.99 15.52
CA ALA A 61 0.36 6.64 14.12
C ALA A 61 -0.90 6.10 13.45
N LEU A 62 -1.01 6.34 12.15
CA LEU A 62 -1.98 5.75 11.24
C LEU A 62 -1.23 4.85 10.26
N LEU A 63 -1.72 3.64 10.05
CA LEU A 63 -1.18 2.71 9.07
C LEU A 63 -2.18 2.52 7.92
N ILE A 64 -1.69 2.54 6.69
CA ILE A 64 -2.43 2.18 5.49
C ILE A 64 -1.84 0.89 4.96
N ASP A 65 -2.66 -0.17 4.94
CA ASP A 65 -2.37 -1.56 4.62
C ASP A 65 -1.41 -2.27 5.59
N SER A 66 -1.58 -3.59 5.77
CA SER A 66 -1.02 -4.32 6.91
C SER A 66 -0.12 -5.50 6.56
N GLN A 67 0.25 -5.67 5.28
CA GLN A 67 1.07 -6.77 4.79
C GLN A 67 0.34 -8.13 4.64
N PHE A 68 1.00 -9.06 3.94
CA PHE A 68 0.49 -10.39 3.64
C PHE A 68 0.94 -11.45 4.64
N THR A 69 2.25 -11.63 4.75
CA THR A 69 2.83 -12.74 5.50
C THR A 69 3.08 -12.36 6.97
N LYS A 70 3.02 -13.35 7.85
CA LYS A 70 3.33 -13.16 9.27
C LYS A 70 4.71 -12.53 9.50
N PRO A 71 5.81 -12.98 8.84
CA PRO A 71 7.12 -12.36 9.01
C PRO A 71 7.19 -10.89 8.59
N ASN A 72 6.48 -10.50 7.51
CA ASN A 72 6.46 -9.09 7.07
C ASN A 72 5.58 -8.23 7.99
N ALA A 73 4.44 -8.74 8.46
CA ALA A 73 3.61 -8.07 9.45
C ALA A 73 4.33 -7.90 10.80
N GLU A 74 5.14 -8.87 11.22
CA GLU A 74 5.99 -8.76 12.41
C GLU A 74 7.08 -7.70 12.26
N LYS A 75 7.77 -7.65 11.11
CA LYS A 75 8.75 -6.59 10.81
C LYS A 75 8.08 -5.20 10.79
N LEU A 76 6.88 -5.10 10.19
CA LEU A 76 6.10 -3.86 10.17
C LEU A 76 5.70 -3.44 11.60
N ARG A 77 5.22 -4.37 12.43
CA ARG A 77 4.95 -4.14 13.86
C ARG A 77 6.19 -3.60 14.58
N ASP A 78 7.33 -4.25 14.42
CA ASP A 78 8.58 -3.85 15.07
C ASP A 78 9.03 -2.46 14.59
N THR A 79 8.83 -2.17 13.30
CA THR A 79 9.07 -0.85 12.70
C THR A 79 8.18 0.22 13.35
N ILE A 80 6.88 -0.04 13.52
CA ILE A 80 5.95 0.88 14.19
C ILE A 80 6.35 1.08 15.66
N GLN A 81 6.66 -0.01 16.39
CA GLN A 81 7.12 0.07 17.79
C GLN A 81 8.38 0.90 17.95
N ALA A 82 9.32 0.83 17.01
CA ALA A 82 10.56 1.61 17.03
C ALA A 82 10.32 3.12 16.93
N THR A 83 9.16 3.57 16.43
CA THR A 83 8.78 4.99 16.40
C THR A 83 8.46 5.55 17.79
N GLY A 84 8.09 4.68 18.74
CA GLY A 84 7.58 5.07 20.04
C GLY A 84 6.15 5.62 20.03
N ARG A 85 5.45 5.59 18.86
CA ARG A 85 4.04 6.02 18.71
C ARG A 85 3.10 4.86 18.98
N THR A 86 1.89 5.20 19.39
CA THR A 86 0.78 4.24 19.51
C THR A 86 0.07 4.14 18.17
N LEU A 87 -0.07 2.93 17.63
CA LEU A 87 -0.89 2.72 16.44
C LEU A 87 -2.37 2.92 16.81
N GLU A 88 -2.98 3.99 16.27
CA GLU A 88 -4.36 4.38 16.57
C GLU A 88 -5.33 3.81 15.54
N THR A 89 -4.94 3.81 14.26
CA THR A 89 -5.81 3.38 13.16
C THR A 89 -5.04 2.56 12.14
N ILE A 90 -5.66 1.51 11.64
CA ILE A 90 -5.27 0.71 10.49
C ILE A 90 -6.36 0.89 9.43
N PHE A 91 -6.01 1.47 8.29
CA PHE A 91 -6.90 1.64 7.15
C PHE A 91 -6.54 0.62 6.07
N ILE A 92 -7.53 -0.11 5.53
CA ILE A 92 -7.36 -1.09 4.46
C ILE A 92 -7.90 -0.49 3.15
N THR A 93 -7.04 -0.44 2.14
CA THR A 93 -7.34 0.19 0.85
C THR A 93 -8.26 -0.63 -0.03
N HIS A 94 -8.11 -1.96 -0.05
CA HIS A 94 -8.92 -2.88 -0.86
C HIS A 94 -8.84 -4.32 -0.33
N PHE A 95 -9.50 -5.26 -1.02
CA PHE A 95 -9.74 -6.61 -0.50
C PHE A 95 -8.65 -7.64 -0.83
N HIS A 96 -7.59 -7.32 -1.55
CA HIS A 96 -6.53 -8.29 -1.82
C HIS A 96 -5.77 -8.69 -0.54
N PRO A 97 -5.48 -9.98 -0.38
CA PRO A 97 -4.97 -10.54 0.88
C PRO A 97 -3.69 -9.91 1.40
N ASP A 98 -2.82 -9.50 0.51
CA ASP A 98 -1.51 -8.93 0.83
C ASP A 98 -1.57 -7.52 1.43
N HIS A 99 -2.74 -6.88 1.40
CA HIS A 99 -2.98 -5.59 2.03
C HIS A 99 -3.61 -5.70 3.43
N HIS A 100 -4.22 -6.85 3.78
CA HIS A 100 -4.97 -6.92 5.04
C HIS A 100 -4.77 -8.20 5.88
N PHE A 101 -4.03 -9.21 5.44
CA PHE A 101 -3.87 -10.41 6.26
C PHE A 101 -3.00 -10.20 7.48
N GLY A 102 -2.07 -9.23 7.46
CA GLY A 102 -1.22 -8.88 8.59
C GLY A 102 -1.93 -8.25 9.80
N VAL A 103 -3.22 -7.89 9.67
CA VAL A 103 -3.97 -7.22 10.75
C VAL A 103 -3.95 -7.97 12.07
N GLY A 104 -3.94 -9.31 12.05
CA GLY A 104 -3.89 -10.14 13.26
C GLY A 104 -2.67 -9.84 14.12
N VAL A 105 -1.47 -9.77 13.52
CA VAL A 105 -0.21 -9.43 14.21
C VAL A 105 -0.25 -8.02 14.79
N LEU A 106 -0.79 -7.07 14.04
CA LEU A 106 -0.87 -5.67 14.47
C LEU A 106 -1.88 -5.49 15.62
N LYS A 107 -3.03 -6.15 15.53
CA LYS A 107 -4.07 -6.10 16.57
C LYS A 107 -3.66 -6.82 17.86
N GLU A 108 -2.76 -7.79 17.82
CA GLU A 108 -2.15 -8.37 19.02
C GLU A 108 -1.27 -7.34 19.76
N ALA A 109 -0.54 -6.50 19.02
CA ALA A 109 0.33 -5.47 19.60
C ALA A 109 -0.45 -4.22 20.03
N TRP A 110 -1.50 -3.85 19.28
CA TRP A 110 -2.36 -2.69 19.55
C TRP A 110 -3.84 -3.09 19.49
N PRO A 111 -4.36 -3.74 20.54
CA PRO A 111 -5.76 -4.22 20.58
C PRO A 111 -6.80 -3.13 20.36
N GLU A 112 -6.50 -1.92 20.84
CA GLU A 112 -7.40 -0.76 20.76
C GLU A 112 -7.33 -0.01 19.41
N ALA A 113 -6.36 -0.33 18.54
CA ALA A 113 -6.27 0.31 17.22
C ALA A 113 -7.56 0.08 16.43
N SER A 114 -8.13 1.13 15.88
CA SER A 114 -9.28 1.04 14.98
C SER A 114 -8.86 0.35 13.67
N LEU A 115 -9.59 -0.67 13.24
CA LEU A 115 -9.38 -1.32 11.95
C LEU A 115 -10.56 -0.96 11.05
N VAL A 116 -10.29 -0.16 10.02
CA VAL A 116 -11.32 0.44 9.17
C VAL A 116 -10.98 0.35 7.68
N ALA A 117 -12.01 0.42 6.85
CA ALA A 117 -11.90 0.55 5.40
C ALA A 117 -13.05 1.41 4.85
N HIS A 118 -12.95 1.86 3.61
CA HIS A 118 -14.08 2.46 2.92
C HIS A 118 -15.30 1.51 3.00
N PRO A 119 -16.55 2.01 3.19
CA PRO A 119 -17.72 1.13 3.38
C PRO A 119 -17.91 0.04 2.32
N ALA A 120 -17.57 0.34 1.06
CA ALA A 120 -17.63 -0.66 -0.02
C ALA A 120 -16.62 -1.80 0.18
N VAL A 121 -15.37 -1.48 0.61
CA VAL A 121 -14.31 -2.45 0.88
C VAL A 121 -14.62 -3.24 2.16
N ALA A 122 -15.04 -2.58 3.22
CA ALA A 122 -15.44 -3.23 4.48
C ALA A 122 -16.57 -4.23 4.26
N GLY A 123 -17.58 -3.87 3.44
CA GLY A 123 -18.68 -4.77 3.07
C GLY A 123 -18.19 -6.03 2.35
N MET A 124 -17.27 -5.88 1.39
CA MET A 124 -16.66 -7.03 0.69
C MET A 124 -15.87 -7.93 1.65
N LEU A 125 -15.05 -7.33 2.51
CA LEU A 125 -14.23 -8.08 3.47
C LEU A 125 -15.08 -8.76 4.56
N ALA A 126 -16.17 -8.15 4.98
CA ALA A 126 -17.12 -8.78 5.91
C ALA A 126 -17.77 -10.04 5.30
N GLU A 127 -18.02 -10.05 3.98
CA GLU A 127 -18.63 -11.17 3.29
C GLU A 127 -17.62 -12.28 2.98
N MET A 128 -16.43 -11.94 2.46
CA MET A 128 -15.53 -12.93 1.87
C MET A 128 -14.17 -13.06 2.58
N GLY A 129 -13.78 -12.11 3.43
CA GLY A 129 -12.41 -12.01 3.97
C GLY A 129 -12.01 -13.20 4.82
N GLN A 130 -12.86 -13.66 5.74
CA GLN A 130 -12.57 -14.83 6.58
C GLN A 130 -12.37 -16.10 5.74
N GLY A 131 -13.25 -16.33 4.76
CA GLY A 131 -13.14 -17.50 3.88
C GLY A 131 -11.86 -17.46 3.02
N MET A 132 -11.46 -16.27 2.54
CA MET A 132 -10.18 -16.09 1.84
C MET A 132 -8.99 -16.37 2.75
N PHE A 133 -9.03 -15.90 3.99
CA PHE A 133 -7.97 -16.13 4.98
C PHE A 133 -7.84 -17.62 5.29
N ASP A 134 -8.94 -18.30 5.63
CA ASP A 134 -8.95 -19.73 5.97
C ASP A 134 -8.39 -20.60 4.83
N GLN A 135 -8.82 -20.32 3.59
CA GLN A 135 -8.32 -21.04 2.42
C GLN A 135 -6.81 -20.83 2.18
N ARG A 136 -6.30 -19.63 2.45
CA ARG A 136 -4.87 -19.34 2.33
C ARG A 136 -4.09 -19.93 3.51
N LYS A 137 -4.62 -19.85 4.73
CA LYS A 137 -4.01 -20.42 5.94
C LYS A 137 -3.86 -21.94 5.83
N GLU A 138 -4.85 -22.64 5.27
CA GLU A 138 -4.75 -24.07 4.99
C GLU A 138 -3.55 -24.42 4.08
N LYS A 139 -3.25 -23.58 3.09
CA LYS A 139 -2.17 -23.81 2.12
C LYS A 139 -0.81 -23.32 2.60
N MET A 140 -0.77 -22.20 3.32
CA MET A 140 0.47 -21.50 3.66
C MET A 140 0.89 -21.70 5.12
N GLY A 141 0.02 -22.26 5.97
CA GLY A 141 0.33 -22.59 7.36
C GLY A 141 0.87 -21.40 8.14
N ASP A 142 2.03 -21.59 8.78
CA ASP A 142 2.67 -20.60 9.65
C ASP A 142 3.25 -19.38 8.90
N ALA A 143 3.25 -19.40 7.57
CA ALA A 143 3.62 -18.22 6.79
C ALA A 143 2.57 -17.09 6.89
N LEU A 144 1.33 -17.40 7.29
CA LEU A 144 0.28 -16.42 7.56
C LEU A 144 0.06 -16.21 9.06
N PRO A 145 -0.46 -15.04 9.48
CA PRO A 145 -0.87 -14.78 10.86
C PRO A 145 -1.82 -15.86 11.40
N ASP A 146 -1.95 -15.94 12.72
CA ASP A 146 -2.80 -16.95 13.35
C ASP A 146 -4.28 -16.57 13.32
N THR A 147 -4.56 -15.27 13.25
CA THR A 147 -5.91 -14.69 13.19
C THR A 147 -6.03 -13.65 12.11
N TRP A 148 -7.24 -13.42 11.65
CA TRP A 148 -7.63 -12.33 10.79
C TRP A 148 -8.88 -11.64 11.35
N LEU A 149 -9.03 -10.34 11.10
CA LEU A 149 -10.18 -9.55 11.52
C LEU A 149 -10.69 -8.72 10.35
N ALA A 150 -12.01 -8.64 10.21
CA ALA A 150 -12.64 -7.77 9.24
C ALA A 150 -12.53 -6.29 9.66
N PRO A 151 -12.26 -5.36 8.74
CA PRO A 151 -12.34 -3.95 9.04
C PRO A 151 -13.79 -3.50 9.18
N GLU A 152 -14.03 -2.54 10.09
CA GLU A 152 -15.29 -1.84 10.18
C GLU A 152 -15.42 -0.78 9.08
N PRO A 153 -16.64 -0.43 8.64
CA PRO A 153 -16.83 0.68 7.73
C PRO A 153 -16.34 2.00 8.34
N LEU A 154 -15.46 2.70 7.63
CA LEU A 154 -15.01 4.04 8.03
C LEU A 154 -16.22 4.96 8.15
N SER A 155 -16.38 5.58 9.30
CA SER A 155 -17.41 6.58 9.57
C SER A 155 -16.76 7.93 9.85
N GLY A 156 -17.15 8.95 9.10
CA GLY A 156 -16.48 10.26 9.13
C GLY A 156 -15.21 10.30 8.28
N GLY A 157 -14.24 11.14 8.63
CA GLY A 157 -12.96 11.25 7.94
C GLY A 157 -11.90 10.31 8.51
N LEU A 158 -10.91 9.96 7.73
CA LEU A 158 -9.69 9.34 8.21
C LEU A 158 -8.83 10.43 8.86
N THR A 159 -8.54 10.31 10.16
CA THR A 159 -7.86 11.35 10.92
C THR A 159 -6.72 10.81 11.78
N LEU A 160 -5.74 11.66 12.07
CA LEU A 160 -4.69 11.43 13.05
C LEU A 160 -4.40 12.74 13.78
N GLU A 161 -4.60 12.78 15.10
CA GLU A 161 -4.29 13.95 15.97
C GLU A 161 -4.90 15.28 15.47
N GLY A 162 -6.08 15.22 14.83
CA GLY A 162 -6.78 16.39 14.32
C GLY A 162 -6.50 16.74 12.85
N GLU A 163 -5.46 16.16 12.25
CA GLU A 163 -5.23 16.20 10.82
C GLU A 163 -6.19 15.24 10.10
N THR A 164 -6.66 15.64 8.91
CA THR A 164 -7.59 14.85 8.10
C THR A 164 -6.93 14.43 6.79
N PHE A 165 -7.10 13.16 6.44
CA PHE A 165 -6.67 12.55 5.19
C PHE A 165 -7.89 12.23 4.34
N GLU A 166 -7.79 12.46 3.05
CA GLU A 166 -8.90 12.27 2.12
C GLU A 166 -8.86 10.85 1.56
N VAL A 167 -9.84 10.02 1.99
CA VAL A 167 -10.08 8.72 1.36
C VAL A 167 -10.90 8.98 0.09
N LEU A 168 -10.32 8.70 -1.07
CA LEU A 168 -11.00 8.90 -2.35
C LEU A 168 -12.08 7.84 -2.57
N GLU A 169 -13.04 8.15 -3.45
CA GLU A 169 -14.03 7.16 -3.89
C GLU A 169 -13.34 5.95 -4.54
N PRO A 170 -13.94 4.75 -4.44
CA PRO A 170 -13.37 3.54 -5.01
C PRO A 170 -13.13 3.65 -6.51
N MET A 171 -11.92 3.33 -6.93
CA MET A 171 -11.45 3.33 -8.31
C MET A 171 -11.19 1.90 -8.83
N ILE A 172 -11.05 1.76 -10.15
CA ILE A 172 -10.74 0.50 -10.81
C ILE A 172 -9.23 0.44 -11.08
N GLY A 173 -8.58 -0.57 -10.54
CA GLY A 173 -7.18 -0.90 -10.78
C GLY A 173 -7.02 -2.35 -11.19
N ASP A 174 -6.14 -3.08 -10.55
CA ASP A 174 -5.98 -4.52 -10.69
C ASP A 174 -7.24 -5.28 -10.21
N THR A 175 -8.04 -4.63 -9.39
CA THR A 175 -9.39 -5.05 -9.01
C THR A 175 -10.34 -3.84 -8.97
N LYS A 176 -11.59 -4.10 -8.61
CA LYS A 176 -12.58 -3.05 -8.36
C LYS A 176 -12.50 -2.58 -6.92
N GLN A 177 -12.91 -1.31 -6.68
CA GLN A 177 -13.04 -0.74 -5.34
C GLN A 177 -11.71 -0.61 -4.58
N ILE A 178 -10.67 -0.15 -5.25
CA ILE A 178 -9.45 0.31 -4.59
C ILE A 178 -9.68 1.75 -4.11
N THR A 179 -9.38 2.03 -2.86
CA THR A 179 -9.60 3.33 -2.22
C THR A 179 -8.27 4.01 -1.92
N PRO A 180 -7.79 4.92 -2.80
CA PRO A 180 -6.57 5.69 -2.54
C PRO A 180 -6.76 6.64 -1.37
N VAL A 181 -5.65 7.00 -0.73
CA VAL A 181 -5.65 7.99 0.37
C VAL A 181 -4.75 9.16 0.00
N HIS A 182 -5.34 10.34 -0.10
CA HIS A 182 -4.60 11.58 -0.32
C HIS A 182 -4.13 12.15 1.03
N LEU A 183 -2.86 12.50 1.11
CA LEU A 183 -2.17 13.06 2.26
C LEU A 183 -1.72 14.50 1.92
N PRO A 184 -2.64 15.49 2.00
CA PRO A 184 -2.39 16.84 1.44
C PRO A 184 -1.18 17.54 2.06
N GLN A 185 -0.95 17.37 3.36
CA GLN A 185 0.17 17.99 4.08
C GLN A 185 1.55 17.50 3.62
N PHE A 186 1.59 16.37 2.90
CA PHE A 186 2.81 15.77 2.36
C PHE A 186 2.91 15.90 0.83
N ASP A 187 1.92 16.52 0.19
CA ASP A 187 1.80 16.50 -1.27
C ASP A 187 1.90 15.07 -1.84
N ALA A 188 1.18 14.12 -1.19
CA ALA A 188 1.33 12.70 -1.41
C ALA A 188 -0.01 11.98 -1.60
N LEU A 189 0.02 10.90 -2.39
CA LEU A 189 -1.09 9.98 -2.61
C LEU A 189 -0.61 8.56 -2.34
N VAL A 190 -1.30 7.84 -1.46
CA VAL A 190 -1.18 6.38 -1.35
C VAL A 190 -2.14 5.78 -2.36
N ALA A 191 -1.60 5.33 -3.48
CA ALA A 191 -2.38 4.88 -4.63
C ALA A 191 -2.81 3.41 -4.52
N ALA A 192 -2.21 2.63 -3.62
CA ALA A 192 -2.40 1.19 -3.51
C ALA A 192 -2.25 0.50 -4.89
N ASP A 193 -3.01 -0.54 -5.17
CA ASP A 193 -2.91 -1.34 -6.39
C ASP A 193 -3.51 -0.69 -7.65
N LEU A 194 -3.79 0.61 -7.58
CA LEU A 194 -3.89 1.43 -8.78
C LEU A 194 -2.52 1.64 -9.44
N VAL A 195 -1.44 1.59 -8.65
CA VAL A 195 -0.08 1.84 -9.12
C VAL A 195 0.87 0.74 -8.65
N TYR A 196 1.59 0.16 -9.59
CA TYR A 196 2.74 -0.73 -9.41
C TYR A 196 3.97 -0.01 -9.96
N ASN A 197 5.12 -0.09 -9.29
CA ASN A 197 6.32 0.58 -9.81
C ASN A 197 7.52 -0.36 -9.91
N GLY A 198 7.91 -0.66 -11.15
CA GLY A 198 9.05 -1.53 -11.45
C GLY A 198 8.80 -3.02 -11.21
N THR A 199 7.55 -3.45 -11.02
CA THR A 199 7.12 -4.84 -10.82
C THR A 199 6.10 -5.25 -11.87
N TRP A 200 5.84 -6.55 -12.01
CA TRP A 200 4.62 -7.02 -12.66
C TRP A 200 3.42 -6.62 -11.82
N ALA A 201 2.30 -6.28 -12.48
CA ALA A 201 1.03 -6.02 -11.84
C ALA A 201 0.16 -7.28 -11.79
N TRP A 202 -0.80 -7.33 -10.87
CA TRP A 202 -1.82 -8.36 -10.80
C TRP A 202 -2.87 -8.16 -11.88
N LEU A 203 -2.69 -8.81 -13.05
CA LEU A 203 -3.57 -8.68 -14.21
C LEU A 203 -4.65 -9.78 -14.31
N LYS A 204 -4.76 -10.65 -13.29
CA LYS A 204 -5.74 -11.74 -13.29
C LYS A 204 -7.18 -11.27 -13.47
N GLU A 205 -7.51 -10.11 -12.91
CA GLU A 205 -8.84 -9.51 -12.96
C GLU A 205 -8.99 -8.48 -14.10
N VAL A 206 -8.01 -8.45 -15.02
CA VAL A 206 -7.97 -7.59 -16.21
C VAL A 206 -7.99 -8.46 -17.48
N PRO A 207 -9.09 -9.22 -17.73
CA PRO A 207 -9.10 -10.25 -18.77
C PRO A 207 -9.19 -9.70 -20.20
N ASP A 208 -9.49 -8.42 -20.39
CA ASP A 208 -9.76 -7.83 -21.69
C ASP A 208 -9.34 -6.35 -21.78
N ALA A 209 -9.38 -5.82 -22.99
CA ALA A 209 -9.02 -4.43 -23.27
C ALA A 209 -9.92 -3.43 -22.52
N LYS A 210 -11.19 -3.74 -22.30
CA LYS A 210 -12.13 -2.87 -21.60
C LYS A 210 -11.74 -2.70 -20.12
N SER A 211 -11.35 -3.79 -19.46
CA SER A 211 -10.89 -3.77 -18.07
C SER A 211 -9.59 -2.96 -17.96
N ALA A 212 -8.65 -3.14 -18.91
CA ALA A 212 -7.42 -2.38 -18.95
C ALA A 212 -7.67 -0.88 -19.23
N ASP A 213 -8.64 -0.54 -20.10
CA ASP A 213 -9.02 0.86 -20.36
C ASP A 213 -9.63 1.54 -19.13
N ALA A 214 -10.43 0.80 -18.35
CA ALA A 214 -10.97 1.34 -17.09
C ALA A 214 -9.86 1.66 -16.07
N TRP A 215 -8.84 0.80 -15.98
CA TRP A 215 -7.68 1.07 -15.13
C TRP A 215 -6.83 2.24 -15.66
N LEU A 216 -6.61 2.33 -16.98
CA LEU A 216 -5.93 3.47 -17.61
C LEU A 216 -6.66 4.80 -17.34
N GLN A 217 -8.00 4.80 -17.29
CA GLN A 217 -8.77 5.97 -16.90
C GLN A 217 -8.48 6.37 -15.45
N SER A 218 -8.49 5.43 -14.51
CA SER A 218 -8.15 5.68 -13.10
C SER A 218 -6.74 6.27 -12.97
N LEU A 219 -5.76 5.73 -13.70
CA LEU A 219 -4.39 6.27 -13.71
C LEU A 219 -4.35 7.73 -14.21
N GLY A 220 -5.14 8.08 -15.22
CA GLY A 220 -5.26 9.45 -15.72
C GLY A 220 -5.87 10.40 -14.68
N GLU A 221 -6.82 9.94 -13.88
CA GLU A 221 -7.42 10.70 -12.78
C GLU A 221 -6.40 10.97 -11.67
N LEU A 222 -5.59 9.95 -11.29
CA LEU A 222 -4.51 10.13 -10.32
C LEU A 222 -3.42 11.07 -10.82
N GLU A 223 -3.01 10.94 -12.09
CA GLU A 223 -2.01 11.82 -12.71
C GLU A 223 -2.47 13.29 -12.71
N ALA A 224 -3.76 13.52 -12.94
CA ALA A 224 -4.34 14.87 -12.94
C ALA A 224 -4.34 15.53 -11.55
N MET A 225 -4.19 14.78 -10.45
CA MET A 225 -4.05 15.35 -9.11
C MET A 225 -2.73 16.12 -8.95
N GLY A 226 -1.68 15.73 -9.71
CA GLY A 226 -0.43 16.47 -9.78
C GLY A 226 0.40 16.46 -8.51
N VAL A 227 0.19 15.48 -7.61
CA VAL A 227 0.94 15.35 -6.35
C VAL A 227 2.39 14.94 -6.60
N ALA A 228 3.30 15.38 -5.74
CA ALA A 228 4.73 15.10 -5.90
C ALA A 228 5.10 13.66 -5.54
N VAL A 229 4.43 13.08 -4.54
CA VAL A 229 4.70 11.73 -4.05
C VAL A 229 3.52 10.81 -4.36
N ILE A 230 3.78 9.67 -5.00
CA ILE A 230 2.79 8.62 -5.26
C ILE A 230 3.34 7.31 -4.71
N VAL A 231 2.73 6.81 -3.65
CA VAL A 231 3.10 5.51 -3.06
C VAL A 231 2.31 4.43 -3.77
N PRO A 232 2.96 3.50 -4.49
CA PRO A 232 2.30 2.38 -5.14
C PRO A 232 1.85 1.32 -4.14
N GLY A 233 1.01 0.37 -4.57
CA GLY A 233 0.70 -0.83 -3.79
C GLY A 233 1.87 -1.82 -3.78
N HIS A 234 2.60 -1.91 -4.90
CA HIS A 234 3.78 -2.78 -5.05
C HIS A 234 4.93 -2.04 -5.70
N ARG A 235 6.14 -2.28 -5.18
CA ARG A 235 7.31 -1.54 -5.63
C ARG A 235 8.58 -2.40 -5.67
N ALA A 236 9.31 -2.32 -6.78
CA ALA A 236 10.64 -2.91 -6.87
C ALA A 236 11.63 -2.15 -5.96
N GLU A 237 12.66 -2.86 -5.50
CA GLU A 237 13.75 -2.24 -4.77
C GLU A 237 14.38 -1.10 -5.59
N GLY A 238 14.52 0.07 -4.96
CA GLY A 238 15.09 1.27 -5.59
C GLY A 238 14.16 2.04 -6.52
N ALA A 239 12.93 1.57 -6.79
CA ALA A 239 11.95 2.36 -7.53
C ALA A 239 11.44 3.53 -6.66
N ALA A 240 11.17 4.68 -7.29
CA ALA A 240 10.75 5.89 -6.61
C ALA A 240 9.26 5.87 -6.24
N ASN A 241 8.88 6.70 -5.25
CA ASN A 241 7.49 7.01 -4.92
C ASN A 241 7.08 8.30 -5.64
N ASP A 242 6.89 8.24 -6.96
CA ASP A 242 6.53 9.39 -7.79
C ASP A 242 5.71 8.95 -9.02
N ALA A 243 5.45 9.87 -9.94
CA ALA A 243 4.69 9.63 -11.15
C ALA A 243 5.30 8.56 -12.09
N SER A 244 6.54 8.10 -11.87
CA SER A 244 7.14 7.02 -12.67
C SER A 244 6.36 5.72 -12.53
N GLY A 245 5.70 5.47 -11.38
CA GLY A 245 4.80 4.34 -11.18
C GLY A 245 3.59 4.40 -12.10
N ILE A 246 2.96 5.57 -12.24
CA ILE A 246 1.83 5.75 -13.18
C ILE A 246 2.29 5.45 -14.61
N ALA A 247 3.42 6.03 -15.05
CA ALA A 247 3.95 5.81 -16.39
C ALA A 247 4.30 4.33 -16.64
N HIS A 248 4.85 3.63 -15.62
CA HIS A 248 5.10 2.19 -15.67
C HIS A 248 3.81 1.40 -15.91
N ASN A 249 2.76 1.67 -15.14
CA ASN A 249 1.45 1.00 -15.28
C ASN A 249 0.78 1.29 -16.62
N GLN A 250 0.82 2.54 -17.09
CA GLN A 250 0.28 2.90 -18.40
C GLN A 250 0.96 2.09 -19.51
N LYS A 251 2.29 2.00 -19.49
CA LYS A 251 3.06 1.18 -20.43
C LYS A 251 2.70 -0.30 -20.35
N LEU A 252 2.61 -0.84 -19.12
CA LEU A 252 2.29 -2.23 -18.87
C LEU A 252 0.88 -2.59 -19.37
N LEU A 253 -0.12 -1.77 -19.08
CA LEU A 253 -1.50 -1.98 -19.53
C LEU A 253 -1.66 -1.85 -21.05
N GLN A 254 -0.94 -0.93 -21.69
CA GLN A 254 -0.93 -0.83 -23.15
C GLN A 254 -0.29 -2.08 -23.79
N ALA A 255 0.82 -2.57 -23.22
CA ALA A 255 1.45 -3.83 -23.65
C ALA A 255 0.51 -5.02 -23.45
N TRP A 256 -0.18 -5.10 -22.30
CA TRP A 256 -1.16 -6.15 -22.01
C TRP A 256 -2.30 -6.19 -23.02
N LYS A 257 -2.92 -5.03 -23.30
CA LYS A 257 -3.98 -4.94 -24.34
C LYS A 257 -3.50 -5.42 -25.70
N LYS A 258 -2.32 -4.99 -26.14
CA LYS A 258 -1.73 -5.42 -27.41
C LYS A 258 -1.49 -6.94 -27.42
N ALA A 259 -0.85 -7.45 -26.37
CA ALA A 259 -0.55 -8.87 -26.25
C ALA A 259 -1.82 -9.74 -26.21
N LEU A 260 -2.90 -9.30 -25.54
CA LEU A 260 -4.20 -9.97 -25.56
C LEU A 260 -4.81 -10.07 -26.97
N ASP A 261 -4.63 -9.06 -27.82
CA ASP A 261 -5.14 -9.06 -29.20
C ASP A 261 -4.30 -9.97 -30.12
N GLU A 262 -2.98 -9.98 -29.95
CA GLU A 262 -2.03 -10.63 -30.84
C GLU A 262 -1.74 -12.11 -30.50
N THR A 263 -2.06 -12.58 -29.28
CA THR A 263 -1.71 -13.92 -28.80
C THR A 263 -2.92 -14.79 -28.47
N LYS A 264 -2.71 -16.13 -28.52
CA LYS A 264 -3.77 -17.09 -28.26
C LYS A 264 -3.48 -18.09 -27.13
N THR A 265 -2.22 -18.24 -26.75
CA THR A 265 -1.78 -19.16 -25.69
C THR A 265 -1.21 -18.38 -24.51
N ALA A 266 -1.16 -19.00 -23.33
CA ALA A 266 -0.55 -18.41 -22.14
C ALA A 266 0.94 -18.14 -22.34
N ASP A 267 1.65 -19.08 -23.00
CA ASP A 267 3.10 -18.95 -23.28
C ASP A 267 3.40 -17.80 -24.23
N ASP A 268 2.61 -17.64 -25.32
CA ASP A 268 2.77 -16.52 -26.25
C ASP A 268 2.46 -15.18 -25.58
N LEU A 269 1.42 -15.14 -24.75
CA LEU A 269 1.03 -13.96 -24.00
C LEU A 269 2.13 -13.54 -23.01
N LYS A 270 2.68 -14.50 -22.26
CA LYS A 270 3.81 -14.27 -21.37
C LYS A 270 5.04 -13.75 -22.12
N ALA A 271 5.39 -14.40 -23.23
CA ALA A 271 6.55 -14.01 -24.06
C ALA A 271 6.40 -12.57 -24.58
N ALA A 272 5.22 -12.20 -25.09
CA ALA A 272 4.93 -10.85 -25.57
C ALA A 272 5.06 -9.80 -24.46
N MET A 273 4.60 -10.12 -23.24
CA MET A 273 4.73 -9.22 -22.11
C MET A 273 6.17 -9.04 -21.66
N VAL A 274 6.96 -10.13 -21.61
CA VAL A 274 8.40 -10.07 -21.29
C VAL A 274 9.18 -9.31 -22.36
N GLU A 275 8.85 -9.48 -23.64
CA GLU A 275 9.44 -8.70 -24.73
C GLU A 275 9.17 -7.18 -24.57
N ALA A 276 7.94 -6.81 -24.19
CA ALA A 276 7.53 -5.41 -24.09
C ALA A 276 8.08 -4.69 -22.85
N MET A 277 8.18 -5.39 -21.71
CA MET A 277 8.47 -4.81 -20.40
C MET A 277 9.87 -5.17 -19.87
N GLY A 278 10.48 -6.23 -20.38
CA GLY A 278 11.65 -6.87 -19.80
C GLY A 278 11.29 -7.81 -18.64
N GLU A 279 12.31 -8.40 -18.02
CA GLU A 279 12.14 -9.18 -16.80
C GLU A 279 11.92 -8.24 -15.62
N LEU A 280 10.79 -8.42 -14.91
CA LEU A 280 10.43 -7.62 -13.75
C LEU A 280 10.27 -8.51 -12.50
N PRO A 281 10.51 -7.99 -11.30
CA PRO A 281 10.09 -8.63 -10.05
C PRO A 281 8.60 -8.93 -10.04
N GLY A 282 8.18 -9.93 -9.23
CA GLY A 282 6.78 -10.33 -9.17
C GLY A 282 6.32 -11.23 -10.33
N ALA A 283 7.21 -12.02 -10.94
CA ALA A 283 6.91 -12.92 -12.08
C ALA A 283 5.68 -13.82 -11.81
N PHE A 284 5.42 -14.18 -10.56
CA PHE A 284 4.22 -14.92 -10.15
C PHE A 284 2.92 -14.21 -10.56
N PHE A 285 2.87 -12.88 -10.49
CA PHE A 285 1.68 -12.10 -10.88
C PHE A 285 1.38 -12.28 -12.38
N LEU A 286 2.42 -12.20 -13.21
CA LEU A 286 2.28 -12.43 -14.65
C LEU A 286 1.84 -13.88 -14.93
N ASP A 287 2.48 -14.88 -14.28
CA ASP A 287 2.15 -16.30 -14.48
C ASP A 287 0.69 -16.60 -14.14
N VAL A 288 0.18 -16.08 -13.04
CA VAL A 288 -1.23 -16.23 -12.66
C VAL A 288 -2.15 -15.55 -13.67
N ALA A 289 -1.79 -14.34 -14.13
CA ALA A 289 -2.61 -13.57 -15.07
C ALA A 289 -2.73 -14.26 -16.43
N VAL A 290 -1.61 -14.69 -17.03
CA VAL A 290 -1.65 -15.35 -18.37
C VAL A 290 -2.39 -16.66 -18.33
N ASN A 291 -2.26 -17.45 -17.26
CA ASN A 291 -3.01 -18.69 -17.07
C ASN A 291 -4.51 -18.45 -16.84
N ALA A 292 -4.88 -17.38 -16.15
CA ALA A 292 -6.30 -17.06 -15.94
C ALA A 292 -7.01 -16.65 -17.23
N VAL A 293 -6.28 -16.06 -18.19
CA VAL A 293 -6.86 -15.52 -19.44
C VAL A 293 -6.72 -16.48 -20.61
N ARG A 294 -5.70 -17.34 -20.63
CA ARG A 294 -5.37 -18.21 -21.77
C ARG A 294 -5.14 -19.69 -21.41
N GLY A 295 -5.22 -20.06 -20.11
CA GLY A 295 -5.04 -21.42 -19.60
C GLY A 295 -6.29 -22.34 -19.66
#